data_6120a7fc0e5224de1f606d410b3f4dbf
#
_entry.id   6120a7fc0e5224de1f606d410b3f4dbf
#
_cell.length_a   1.000
_cell.length_b   1.000
_cell.length_c   1.000
_cell.angle_alpha   90.00
_cell.angle_beta   90.00
_cell.angle_gamma   90.00
#
_symmetry.space_group_name_H-M   'P 1'
#
loop_
_entity.id
_entity.type
_entity.pdbx_description
1 polymer ?
#
loop_
_entity_poly.entity_id
_entity_poly.type
_entity_poly.pdbx_seq_one_letter_code
_entity_poly.pdbx_strand_id
1 'polypeptide(L)'
;MQENQSQVTERVNLLNFDVEGIKAWCAALGEKPYRAIQLSRWMHRHCEDDFDAMSNLAKSFRAKLHDLAYIKAPPVITVKHSADGTRKWLFDVGNGNAVEAVFIPEDDRGTLCISTQAGCAMGCLFCSTGKQGFNRNLTTAEIVGQLWHAERTLRKEAGVTDPNDRIISNVVLMGMGEPLQNLSNVIPALRLFLDDNGYGLSRRRVTVSTSGLVNQID
;
A
#
# COMPACT_ATOMS: atom_id res chain seq x y z
N MET A 1 20.99 10.79 40.75
CA MET A 1 21.12 9.89 39.59
C MET A 1 19.80 9.94 38.85
N GLN A 2 19.73 10.74 37.80
CA GLN A 2 18.54 10.79 36.92
C GLN A 2 18.73 9.74 35.85
N GLU A 3 17.92 8.70 35.88
CA GLU A 3 17.84 7.73 34.82
C GLU A 3 17.29 8.40 33.57
N ASN A 4 18.15 8.57 32.59
CA ASN A 4 17.81 9.02 31.25
C ASN A 4 17.08 7.88 30.55
N GLN A 5 15.76 7.82 30.69
CA GLN A 5 14.91 6.93 29.88
C GLN A 5 15.00 7.44 28.44
N SER A 6 15.91 6.85 27.66
CA SER A 6 15.91 6.96 26.22
C SER A 6 14.55 6.46 25.72
N GLN A 7 13.66 7.38 25.36
CA GLN A 7 12.45 7.08 24.60
C GLN A 7 12.93 6.42 23.30
N VAL A 8 12.78 5.11 23.20
CA VAL A 8 12.87 4.41 21.92
C VAL A 8 11.69 4.89 21.10
N THR A 9 11.93 5.88 20.25
CA THR A 9 10.94 6.36 19.29
C THR A 9 10.61 5.19 18.36
N GLU A 10 9.39 4.67 18.44
CA GLU A 10 8.93 3.59 17.57
C GLU A 10 9.03 4.04 16.11
N ARG A 11 9.75 3.26 15.29
CA ARG A 11 9.93 3.54 13.87
C ARG A 11 8.60 3.43 13.14
N VAL A 12 8.33 4.38 12.26
CA VAL A 12 7.07 4.42 11.50
C VAL A 12 7.18 3.73 10.14
N ASN A 13 6.14 3.00 9.74
CA ASN A 13 6.03 2.48 8.38
C ASN A 13 5.52 3.58 7.46
N LEU A 14 6.37 4.05 6.54
CA LEU A 14 6.05 5.15 5.63
C LEU A 14 4.93 4.82 4.63
N LEU A 15 4.61 3.54 4.40
CA LEU A 15 3.45 3.14 3.59
C LEU A 15 2.10 3.49 4.25
N ASN A 16 2.08 3.89 5.53
CA ASN A 16 0.85 4.38 6.19
C ASN A 16 0.46 5.81 5.80
N PHE A 17 1.31 6.54 5.10
CA PHE A 17 1.07 7.93 4.76
C PHE A 17 0.75 8.10 3.27
N ASP A 18 -0.21 8.96 2.96
CA ASP A 18 -0.33 9.56 1.63
C ASP A 18 0.75 10.65 1.44
N VAL A 19 0.82 11.26 0.26
CA VAL A 19 1.84 12.27 -0.04
C VAL A 19 1.79 13.47 0.91
N GLU A 20 0.60 13.90 1.32
CA GLU A 20 0.43 14.98 2.29
C GLU A 20 0.88 14.55 3.70
N GLY A 21 0.60 13.31 4.09
CA GLY A 21 1.10 12.71 5.33
C GLY A 21 2.64 12.66 5.36
N ILE A 22 3.28 12.24 4.25
CA ILE A 22 4.76 12.26 4.13
C ILE A 22 5.28 13.70 4.23
N LYS A 23 4.61 14.70 3.61
CA LYS A 23 5.01 16.11 3.73
C LYS A 23 4.94 16.59 5.18
N ALA A 24 3.84 16.30 5.88
CA ALA A 24 3.66 16.67 7.27
C ALA A 24 4.72 16.01 8.18
N TRP A 25 4.99 14.72 7.97
CA TRP A 25 6.01 13.98 8.71
C TRP A 25 7.42 14.52 8.47
N CYS A 26 7.79 14.77 7.21
CA CYS A 26 9.08 15.39 6.86
C CYS A 26 9.23 16.82 7.46
N ALA A 27 8.16 17.61 7.44
CA ALA A 27 8.16 18.95 8.03
C ALA A 27 8.40 18.89 9.56
N ALA A 28 7.82 17.92 10.26
CA ALA A 28 8.07 17.70 11.69
C ALA A 28 9.54 17.34 11.99
N LEU A 29 10.27 16.78 11.02
CA LEU A 29 11.71 16.50 11.11
C LEU A 29 12.58 17.68 10.69
N GLY A 30 11.98 18.83 10.35
CA GLY A 30 12.69 20.03 9.85
C GLY A 30 13.16 19.89 8.39
N GLU A 31 12.63 18.94 7.64
CA GLU A 31 12.98 18.74 6.23
C GLU A 31 12.12 19.62 5.30
N LYS A 32 12.68 20.00 4.16
CA LYS A 32 11.99 20.84 3.18
C LYS A 32 10.94 20.03 2.40
N PRO A 33 9.82 20.64 1.95
CA PRO A 33 8.72 19.93 1.27
C PRO A 33 9.14 19.08 0.06
N TYR A 34 10.14 19.53 -0.73
CA TYR A 34 10.61 18.77 -1.88
C TYR A 34 11.25 17.41 -1.50
N ARG A 35 11.75 17.26 -0.25
CA ARG A 35 12.30 16.00 0.25
C ARG A 35 11.22 14.95 0.39
N ALA A 36 10.04 15.36 0.85
CA ALA A 36 8.88 14.48 0.93
C ALA A 36 8.48 13.95 -0.46
N ILE A 37 8.49 14.82 -1.48
CA ILE A 37 8.20 14.44 -2.86
C ILE A 37 9.26 13.47 -3.40
N GLN A 38 10.55 13.72 -3.15
CA GLN A 38 11.61 12.81 -3.55
C GLN A 38 11.43 11.43 -2.89
N LEU A 39 11.19 11.39 -1.57
CA LEU A 39 10.96 10.16 -0.81
C LEU A 39 9.73 9.40 -1.36
N SER A 40 8.60 10.08 -1.54
CA SER A 40 7.38 9.47 -2.07
C SER A 40 7.60 8.82 -3.45
N ARG A 41 8.31 9.50 -4.36
CA ARG A 41 8.63 8.96 -5.68
C ARG A 41 9.54 7.72 -5.59
N TRP A 42 10.53 7.72 -4.71
CA TRP A 42 11.37 6.54 -4.49
C TRP A 42 10.54 5.36 -3.99
N MET A 43 9.69 5.59 -3.00
CA MET A 43 8.85 4.55 -2.42
C MET A 43 7.87 3.95 -3.44
N HIS A 44 7.18 4.78 -4.23
CA HIS A 44 6.01 4.32 -4.99
C HIS A 44 6.26 4.19 -6.49
N ARG A 45 7.14 5.02 -7.09
CA ARG A 45 7.46 4.89 -8.51
C ARG A 45 8.62 3.94 -8.78
N HIS A 46 9.64 3.96 -7.89
CA HIS A 46 10.74 3.00 -7.98
C HIS A 46 10.48 1.71 -7.20
N CYS A 47 9.44 1.67 -6.36
CA CYS A 47 9.17 0.58 -5.41
C CYS A 47 10.40 0.23 -4.57
N GLU A 48 11.13 1.27 -4.12
CA GLU A 48 12.38 1.11 -3.37
C GLU A 48 12.14 1.20 -1.86
N ASP A 49 12.74 0.29 -1.10
CA ASP A 49 12.67 0.24 0.35
C ASP A 49 14.02 0.47 1.04
N ASP A 50 15.12 0.47 0.28
CA ASP A 50 16.44 0.81 0.79
C ASP A 50 16.69 2.32 0.69
N PHE A 51 16.76 2.99 1.83
CA PHE A 51 17.06 4.42 1.88
C PHE A 51 18.44 4.76 1.30
N ASP A 52 19.40 3.84 1.32
CA ASP A 52 20.73 4.08 0.78
C ASP A 52 20.75 4.08 -0.76
N ALA A 53 19.81 3.38 -1.40
CA ALA A 53 19.62 3.42 -2.84
C ALA A 53 19.02 4.76 -3.33
N MET A 54 18.38 5.54 -2.45
CA MET A 54 17.70 6.81 -2.77
C MET A 54 18.72 7.95 -2.99
N SER A 55 19.45 7.91 -4.10
CA SER A 55 20.66 8.70 -4.36
C SER A 55 20.47 10.21 -4.34
N ASN A 56 19.27 10.73 -4.67
CA ASN A 56 18.96 12.16 -4.66
C ASN A 56 18.51 12.70 -3.29
N LEU A 57 18.43 11.83 -2.26
CA LEU A 57 18.22 12.24 -0.87
C LEU A 57 19.57 12.56 -0.22
N ALA A 58 19.62 13.63 0.58
CA ALA A 58 20.83 13.99 1.33
C ALA A 58 21.22 12.87 2.31
N LYS A 59 22.52 12.60 2.47
CA LYS A 59 23.02 11.56 3.40
C LYS A 59 22.50 11.74 4.83
N SER A 60 22.45 13.01 5.32
CA SER A 60 21.90 13.31 6.65
C SER A 60 20.41 12.96 6.78
N PHE A 61 19.64 13.14 5.73
CA PHE A 61 18.22 12.77 5.73
C PHE A 61 18.04 11.25 5.67
N ARG A 62 18.84 10.53 4.85
CA ARG A 62 18.83 9.07 4.83
C ARG A 62 19.17 8.46 6.20
N ALA A 63 20.15 9.02 6.91
CA ALA A 63 20.47 8.62 8.28
C ALA A 63 19.27 8.78 9.22
N LYS A 64 18.57 9.93 9.18
CA LYS A 64 17.33 10.11 9.96
C LYS A 64 16.25 9.08 9.60
N LEU A 65 16.11 8.76 8.31
CA LEU A 65 15.14 7.76 7.86
C LEU A 65 15.45 6.38 8.44
N HIS A 66 16.71 5.97 8.48
CA HIS A 66 17.11 4.69 9.10
C HIS A 66 16.73 4.60 10.58
N ASP A 67 16.85 5.72 11.32
CA ASP A 67 16.55 5.76 12.75
C ASP A 67 15.04 5.80 13.05
N LEU A 68 14.25 6.50 12.21
CA LEU A 68 12.88 6.89 12.52
C LEU A 68 11.81 6.18 11.70
N ALA A 69 12.19 5.53 10.59
CA ALA A 69 11.23 4.98 9.65
C ALA A 69 11.66 3.65 9.04
N TYR A 70 10.72 3.01 8.37
CA TYR A 70 10.95 1.88 7.47
C TYR A 70 9.87 1.87 6.39
N ILE A 71 10.11 1.08 5.32
CA ILE A 71 9.16 0.84 4.24
C ILE A 71 8.96 -0.67 4.19
N LYS A 72 7.75 -1.14 4.51
CA LYS A 72 7.50 -2.58 4.56
C LYS A 72 6.05 -2.90 4.18
N ALA A 73 5.90 -3.65 3.09
CA ALA A 73 4.64 -4.30 2.74
C ALA A 73 4.37 -5.52 3.66
N PRO A 74 3.12 -5.98 3.78
CA PRO A 74 2.82 -7.21 4.48
C PRO A 74 3.60 -8.39 3.88
N PRO A 75 4.11 -9.31 4.71
CA PRO A 75 4.83 -10.49 4.23
C PRO A 75 3.92 -11.39 3.38
N VAL A 76 4.48 -11.99 2.35
CA VAL A 76 3.77 -12.99 1.53
C VAL A 76 3.91 -14.36 2.16
N ILE A 77 2.78 -15.03 2.41
CA ILE A 77 2.70 -16.41 2.90
C ILE A 77 2.86 -17.36 1.71
N THR A 78 2.12 -17.11 0.63
CA THR A 78 2.16 -17.95 -0.58
C THR A 78 1.75 -17.19 -1.82
N VAL A 79 2.19 -17.68 -2.97
CA VAL A 79 1.82 -17.15 -4.30
C VAL A 79 1.29 -18.32 -5.13
N LYS A 80 0.17 -18.10 -5.82
CA LYS A 80 -0.37 -19.04 -6.82
C LYS A 80 -0.32 -18.40 -8.20
N HIS A 81 0.05 -19.19 -9.18
CA HIS A 81 0.13 -18.79 -10.58
C HIS A 81 -0.85 -19.63 -11.40
N SER A 82 -1.58 -18.99 -12.30
CA SER A 82 -2.44 -19.64 -13.30
C SER A 82 -1.78 -19.59 -14.67
N ALA A 83 -2.24 -20.45 -15.58
CA ALA A 83 -1.69 -20.57 -16.93
C ALA A 83 -1.88 -19.29 -17.79
N ASP A 84 -2.89 -18.49 -17.48
CA ASP A 84 -3.20 -17.20 -18.10
C ASP A 84 -2.37 -16.02 -17.58
N GLY A 85 -1.40 -16.29 -16.69
CA GLY A 85 -0.57 -15.26 -16.05
C GLY A 85 -1.19 -14.62 -14.82
N THR A 86 -2.43 -14.96 -14.44
CA THR A 86 -3.06 -14.50 -13.20
C THR A 86 -2.23 -14.95 -12.00
N ARG A 87 -2.03 -14.03 -11.04
CA ARG A 87 -1.32 -14.31 -9.79
C ARG A 87 -2.16 -13.96 -8.58
N LYS A 88 -2.15 -14.84 -7.61
CA LYS A 88 -2.79 -14.60 -6.33
C LYS A 88 -1.76 -14.70 -5.21
N TRP A 89 -1.60 -13.61 -4.47
CA TRP A 89 -0.80 -13.55 -3.25
C TRP A 89 -1.70 -13.71 -2.04
N LEU A 90 -1.21 -14.43 -1.03
CA LEU A 90 -1.75 -14.43 0.32
C LEU A 90 -0.77 -13.68 1.20
N PHE A 91 -1.21 -12.58 1.80
CA PHE A 91 -0.41 -11.72 2.67
C PHE A 91 -0.74 -11.97 4.13
N ASP A 92 0.31 -12.07 4.96
CA ASP A 92 0.18 -12.07 6.41
C ASP A 92 -0.06 -10.63 6.90
N VAL A 93 -1.18 -10.40 7.55
CA VAL A 93 -1.52 -9.11 8.15
C VAL A 93 -1.52 -9.17 9.69
N GLY A 94 -0.85 -10.17 10.24
CA GLY A 94 -0.65 -10.34 11.68
C GLY A 94 -1.84 -10.92 12.43
N ASN A 95 -1.59 -11.30 13.69
CA ASN A 95 -2.60 -11.88 14.59
C ASN A 95 -3.34 -13.09 14.00
N GLY A 96 -2.66 -13.91 13.20
CA GLY A 96 -3.25 -15.07 12.53
C GLY A 96 -4.18 -14.73 11.36
N ASN A 97 -4.18 -13.48 10.89
CA ASN A 97 -4.99 -13.04 9.77
C ASN A 97 -4.19 -13.02 8.47
N ALA A 98 -4.84 -13.37 7.38
CA ALA A 98 -4.29 -13.24 6.05
C ALA A 98 -5.32 -12.66 5.08
N VAL A 99 -4.83 -11.95 4.06
CA VAL A 99 -5.67 -11.38 3.00
C VAL A 99 -5.11 -11.70 1.63
N GLU A 100 -5.97 -11.74 0.64
CA GLU A 100 -5.60 -12.04 -0.74
C GLU A 100 -5.52 -10.76 -1.59
N ALA A 101 -4.54 -10.73 -2.51
CA ALA A 101 -4.56 -9.83 -3.67
C ALA A 101 -4.41 -10.65 -4.94
N VAL A 102 -5.06 -10.21 -6.02
CA VAL A 102 -5.06 -10.92 -7.30
C VAL A 102 -4.69 -9.98 -8.43
N PHE A 103 -3.62 -10.31 -9.16
CA PHE A 103 -3.25 -9.64 -10.41
C PHE A 103 -3.81 -10.41 -11.58
N ILE A 104 -4.50 -9.71 -12.47
CA ILE A 104 -5.10 -10.24 -13.69
C ILE A 104 -4.46 -9.48 -14.86
N PRO A 105 -3.57 -10.13 -15.64
CA PRO A 105 -3.00 -9.54 -16.83
C PRO A 105 -4.04 -9.55 -17.97
N GLU A 106 -4.06 -8.49 -18.75
CA GLU A 106 -4.80 -8.37 -20.00
C GLU A 106 -3.87 -7.74 -21.04
N ASP A 107 -4.18 -7.83 -22.33
CA ASP A 107 -3.27 -7.44 -23.42
C ASP A 107 -2.69 -6.03 -23.29
N ASP A 108 -3.49 -5.06 -22.85
CA ASP A 108 -3.13 -3.64 -22.74
C ASP A 108 -3.16 -3.09 -21.30
N ARG A 109 -3.45 -3.95 -20.32
CA ARG A 109 -3.59 -3.52 -18.92
C ARG A 109 -3.31 -4.65 -17.93
N GLY A 110 -2.86 -4.26 -16.73
CA GLY A 110 -2.78 -5.14 -15.58
C GLY A 110 -3.73 -4.66 -14.49
N THR A 111 -4.67 -5.48 -14.08
CA THR A 111 -5.63 -5.16 -13.01
C THR A 111 -5.21 -5.85 -11.72
N LEU A 112 -5.05 -5.08 -10.63
CA LEU A 112 -4.82 -5.62 -9.29
C LEU A 112 -6.08 -5.46 -8.43
N CYS A 113 -6.62 -6.59 -7.98
CA CYS A 113 -7.68 -6.65 -6.97
C CYS A 113 -7.04 -6.71 -5.58
N ILE A 114 -7.38 -5.77 -4.69
CA ILE A 114 -6.82 -5.66 -3.33
C ILE A 114 -7.90 -5.76 -2.27
N SER A 115 -7.47 -6.18 -1.08
CA SER A 115 -8.30 -6.31 0.13
C SER A 115 -8.19 -5.10 1.03
N THR A 116 -9.25 -4.82 1.80
CA THR A 116 -9.33 -3.68 2.74
C THR A 116 -9.58 -4.10 4.18
N GLN A 117 -10.01 -5.34 4.42
CA GLN A 117 -10.26 -5.89 5.75
C GLN A 117 -9.81 -7.36 5.81
N ALA A 118 -9.46 -7.83 7.00
CA ALA A 118 -9.40 -9.25 7.30
C ALA A 118 -10.79 -9.72 7.71
N GLY A 119 -11.42 -10.54 6.84
CA GLY A 119 -12.84 -10.86 6.96
C GLY A 119 -13.76 -9.70 6.52
N CYS A 120 -15.07 -9.84 6.74
CA CYS A 120 -16.07 -8.82 6.40
C CYS A 120 -17.34 -9.00 7.21
N ALA A 121 -17.91 -7.88 7.72
CA ALA A 121 -19.12 -7.89 8.51
C ALA A 121 -20.43 -7.87 7.68
N MET A 122 -20.35 -7.68 6.36
CA MET A 122 -21.54 -7.46 5.52
C MET A 122 -22.40 -8.69 5.31
N GLY A 123 -21.89 -9.91 5.59
CA GLY A 123 -22.65 -11.14 5.57
C GLY A 123 -23.30 -11.51 4.21
N CYS A 124 -22.77 -11.03 3.09
CA CYS A 124 -23.30 -11.34 1.76
C CYS A 124 -23.34 -12.85 1.53
N LEU A 125 -24.49 -13.40 1.19
CA LEU A 125 -24.75 -14.86 1.13
C LEU A 125 -23.83 -15.62 0.14
N PHE A 126 -23.41 -14.97 -0.93
CA PHE A 126 -22.54 -15.54 -1.96
C PHE A 126 -21.05 -15.37 -1.67
N CYS A 127 -20.67 -14.57 -0.66
CA CYS A 127 -19.29 -14.16 -0.43
C CYS A 127 -18.58 -15.05 0.59
N SER A 128 -17.48 -15.69 0.20
CA SER A 128 -16.68 -16.51 1.10
C SER A 128 -16.07 -15.70 2.25
N THR A 129 -15.64 -14.46 1.98
CA THR A 129 -15.12 -13.56 3.01
C THR A 129 -16.18 -13.17 4.04
N GLY A 130 -17.43 -12.94 3.61
CA GLY A 130 -18.56 -12.67 4.52
C GLY A 130 -18.85 -13.82 5.47
N LYS A 131 -18.62 -15.08 5.05
CA LYS A 131 -18.79 -16.27 5.89
C LYS A 131 -17.71 -16.41 6.97
N GLN A 132 -16.55 -15.75 6.80
CA GLN A 132 -15.46 -15.75 7.80
C GLN A 132 -15.73 -14.80 8.97
N GLY A 133 -16.70 -13.87 8.82
CA GLY A 133 -16.93 -12.81 9.75
C GLY A 133 -15.88 -11.70 9.66
N PHE A 134 -16.09 -10.63 10.40
CA PHE A 134 -15.16 -9.51 10.49
C PHE A 134 -14.12 -9.77 11.58
N ASN A 135 -12.87 -9.54 11.27
CA ASN A 135 -11.79 -9.58 12.25
C ASN A 135 -11.25 -8.17 12.52
N ARG A 136 -10.67 -7.52 11.50
CA ARG A 136 -10.18 -6.14 11.63
C ARG A 136 -10.06 -5.41 10.29
N ASN A 137 -9.99 -4.11 10.38
CA ASN A 137 -9.60 -3.24 9.28
C ASN A 137 -8.10 -3.40 8.96
N LEU A 138 -7.73 -3.35 7.68
CA LEU A 138 -6.35 -3.18 7.28
C LEU A 138 -5.91 -1.74 7.48
N THR A 139 -4.66 -1.55 7.87
CA THR A 139 -4.00 -0.25 7.88
C THR A 139 -3.76 0.25 6.45
N THR A 140 -3.50 1.54 6.29
CA THR A 140 -3.11 2.11 4.99
C THR A 140 -1.89 1.39 4.41
N ALA A 141 -0.86 1.11 5.24
CA ALA A 141 0.32 0.37 4.81
C ALA A 141 0.01 -1.04 4.30
N GLU A 142 -0.96 -1.72 4.90
CA GLU A 142 -1.36 -3.07 4.47
C GLU A 142 -2.17 -3.02 3.16
N ILE A 143 -2.98 -1.98 2.95
CA ILE A 143 -3.72 -1.77 1.69
C ILE A 143 -2.74 -1.41 0.57
N VAL A 144 -1.92 -0.38 0.78
CA VAL A 144 -0.92 0.11 -0.19
C VAL A 144 0.16 -0.95 -0.46
N GLY A 145 0.55 -1.68 0.59
CA GLY A 145 1.59 -2.71 0.52
C GLY A 145 1.26 -3.85 -0.43
N GLN A 146 -0.03 -4.17 -0.65
CA GLN A 146 -0.44 -5.16 -1.64
C GLN A 146 -0.07 -4.69 -3.06
N LEU A 147 -0.37 -3.43 -3.41
CA LEU A 147 0.02 -2.84 -4.69
C LEU A 147 1.53 -2.71 -4.81
N TRP A 148 2.19 -2.20 -3.77
CA TRP A 148 3.63 -2.00 -3.73
C TRP A 148 4.41 -3.30 -3.98
N HIS A 149 4.01 -4.38 -3.27
CA HIS A 149 4.64 -5.69 -3.44
C HIS A 149 4.40 -6.28 -4.82
N ALA A 150 3.16 -6.23 -5.30
CA ALA A 150 2.79 -6.77 -6.59
C ALA A 150 3.54 -6.06 -7.73
N GLU A 151 3.53 -4.72 -7.75
CA GLU A 151 4.22 -3.92 -8.77
C GLU A 151 5.72 -4.18 -8.75
N ARG A 152 6.36 -4.17 -7.56
CA ARG A 152 7.80 -4.47 -7.41
C ARG A 152 8.16 -5.84 -7.96
N THR A 153 7.37 -6.85 -7.62
CA THR A 153 7.64 -8.24 -8.04
C THR A 153 7.49 -8.41 -9.54
N LEU A 154 6.38 -7.90 -10.10
CA LEU A 154 6.09 -7.99 -11.53
C LEU A 154 7.11 -7.23 -12.37
N ARG A 155 7.48 -6.00 -11.96
CA ARG A 155 8.53 -5.21 -12.65
C ARG A 155 9.88 -5.91 -12.65
N LYS A 156 10.28 -6.47 -11.50
CA LYS A 156 11.56 -7.22 -11.39
C LYS A 156 11.58 -8.40 -12.35
N GLU A 157 10.51 -9.15 -12.45
CA GLU A 157 10.41 -10.33 -13.33
C GLU A 157 10.35 -9.94 -14.82
N ALA A 158 9.68 -8.84 -15.14
CA ALA A 158 9.61 -8.32 -16.50
C ALA A 158 10.85 -7.50 -16.92
N GLY A 159 11.80 -7.24 -16.00
CA GLY A 159 12.99 -6.41 -16.28
C GLY A 159 12.67 -4.93 -16.51
N VAL A 160 11.53 -4.44 -15.99
CA VAL A 160 11.12 -3.04 -16.12
C VAL A 160 11.89 -2.20 -15.10
N THR A 161 12.69 -1.24 -15.60
CA THR A 161 13.53 -0.36 -14.78
C THR A 161 13.09 1.11 -14.80
N ASP A 162 12.38 1.56 -15.85
CA ASP A 162 11.87 2.93 -15.90
C ASP A 162 10.77 3.12 -14.83
N PRO A 163 10.91 4.09 -13.92
CA PRO A 163 9.89 4.35 -12.89
C PRO A 163 8.55 4.86 -13.43
N ASN A 164 8.49 5.26 -14.69
CA ASN A 164 7.25 5.69 -15.36
C ASN A 164 6.50 4.52 -16.01
N ASP A 165 7.20 3.43 -16.30
CA ASP A 165 6.60 2.20 -16.80
C ASP A 165 6.05 1.40 -15.65
N ARG A 166 4.77 1.06 -15.72
CA ARG A 166 4.10 0.25 -14.71
C ARG A 166 3.42 -0.95 -15.33
N ILE A 167 3.37 -2.05 -14.59
CA ILE A 167 2.65 -3.26 -15.02
C ILE A 167 1.21 -3.21 -14.53
N ILE A 168 1.01 -2.71 -13.31
CA ILE A 168 -0.35 -2.54 -12.76
C ILE A 168 -0.89 -1.17 -13.18
N SER A 169 -1.84 -1.19 -14.10
CA SER A 169 -2.49 0.01 -14.63
C SER A 169 -3.87 0.27 -14.03
N ASN A 170 -4.49 -0.73 -13.38
CA ASN A 170 -5.78 -0.65 -12.71
C ASN A 170 -5.69 -1.21 -11.30
N VAL A 171 -6.38 -0.58 -10.35
CA VAL A 171 -6.56 -1.09 -8.98
C VAL A 171 -8.05 -1.14 -8.66
N VAL A 172 -8.51 -2.29 -8.17
CA VAL A 172 -9.91 -2.47 -7.76
C VAL A 172 -9.97 -2.96 -6.31
N LEU A 173 -10.75 -2.27 -5.48
CA LEU A 173 -10.99 -2.63 -4.09
C LEU A 173 -12.16 -3.62 -4.03
N MET A 174 -11.95 -4.82 -4.61
CA MET A 174 -12.96 -5.87 -4.75
C MET A 174 -12.51 -7.19 -4.12
N GLY A 175 -11.45 -7.16 -3.31
CA GLY A 175 -10.95 -8.29 -2.55
C GLY A 175 -11.74 -8.52 -1.26
N MET A 176 -11.03 -8.83 -0.19
CA MET A 176 -11.65 -9.07 1.12
C MET A 176 -12.00 -7.75 1.81
N GLY A 177 -13.22 -7.70 2.40
CA GLY A 177 -13.70 -6.57 3.20
C GLY A 177 -14.65 -5.63 2.46
N GLU A 178 -15.28 -4.74 3.25
CA GLU A 178 -16.11 -3.63 2.78
C GLU A 178 -15.29 -2.33 2.89
N PRO A 179 -14.88 -1.71 1.76
CA PRO A 179 -14.02 -0.52 1.80
C PRO A 179 -14.59 0.64 2.60
N LEU A 180 -15.92 0.86 2.53
CA LEU A 180 -16.58 1.97 3.23
C LEU A 180 -16.60 1.80 4.75
N GLN A 181 -16.38 0.59 5.29
CA GLN A 181 -16.19 0.37 6.73
C GLN A 181 -14.76 0.66 7.20
N ASN A 182 -13.84 0.95 6.27
CA ASN A 182 -12.44 1.24 6.58
C ASN A 182 -11.96 2.57 5.97
N LEU A 183 -12.81 3.57 5.88
CA LEU A 183 -12.52 4.83 5.18
C LEU A 183 -11.29 5.54 5.72
N SER A 184 -11.02 5.48 7.02
CA SER A 184 -9.84 6.10 7.64
C SER A 184 -8.51 5.62 7.04
N ASN A 185 -8.46 4.38 6.55
CA ASN A 185 -7.27 3.80 5.90
C ASN A 185 -7.41 3.76 4.37
N VAL A 186 -8.62 3.59 3.85
CA VAL A 186 -8.88 3.52 2.42
C VAL A 186 -8.68 4.89 1.75
N ILE A 187 -9.12 5.99 2.36
CA ILE A 187 -8.97 7.33 1.78
C ILE A 187 -7.50 7.71 1.56
N PRO A 188 -6.58 7.57 2.53
CA PRO A 188 -5.16 7.82 2.29
C PRO A 188 -4.57 6.92 1.20
N ALA A 189 -4.96 5.64 1.14
CA ALA A 189 -4.52 4.73 0.09
C ALA A 189 -5.00 5.20 -1.31
N LEU A 190 -6.28 5.58 -1.44
CA LEU A 190 -6.84 6.10 -2.69
C LEU A 190 -6.16 7.40 -3.13
N ARG A 191 -5.90 8.34 -2.20
CA ARG A 191 -5.15 9.56 -2.49
C ARG A 191 -3.78 9.24 -3.04
N LEU A 192 -3.07 8.30 -2.43
CA LEU A 192 -1.75 7.86 -2.88
C LEU A 192 -1.78 7.20 -4.27
N PHE A 193 -2.81 6.39 -4.56
CA PHE A 193 -2.97 5.76 -5.87
C PHE A 193 -3.17 6.80 -6.98
N LEU A 194 -3.85 7.91 -6.67
CA LEU A 194 -4.17 8.96 -7.64
C LEU A 194 -3.12 10.06 -7.74
N ASP A 195 -2.28 10.26 -6.70
CA ASP A 195 -1.28 11.34 -6.67
C ASP A 195 -0.14 11.08 -7.65
N ASP A 196 0.25 12.12 -8.41
CA ASP A 196 1.34 12.05 -9.38
C ASP A 196 2.72 11.79 -8.74
N ASN A 197 2.89 12.05 -7.45
CA ASN A 197 4.10 11.72 -6.71
C ASN A 197 4.01 10.36 -5.99
N GLY A 198 2.83 9.76 -6.00
CA GLY A 198 2.56 8.38 -5.62
C GLY A 198 2.55 7.46 -6.84
N TYR A 199 1.43 6.76 -7.04
CA TYR A 199 1.28 5.85 -8.20
C TYR A 199 0.80 6.56 -9.46
N GLY A 200 0.16 7.73 -9.39
CA GLY A 200 -0.30 8.52 -10.54
C GLY A 200 -1.32 7.79 -11.42
N LEU A 201 -2.17 6.96 -10.83
CA LEU A 201 -3.27 6.33 -11.56
C LEU A 201 -4.37 7.35 -11.85
N SER A 202 -4.98 7.28 -13.02
CA SER A 202 -6.15 8.10 -13.27
C SER A 202 -7.36 7.62 -12.46
N ARG A 203 -8.32 8.50 -12.16
CA ARG A 203 -9.54 8.14 -11.44
C ARG A 203 -10.34 7.01 -12.10
N ARG A 204 -10.25 6.88 -13.44
CA ARG A 204 -10.91 5.80 -14.19
C ARG A 204 -10.24 4.42 -14.02
N ARG A 205 -9.05 4.41 -13.44
CA ARG A 205 -8.23 3.20 -13.21
C ARG A 205 -8.25 2.74 -11.76
N VAL A 206 -9.01 3.40 -10.90
CA VAL A 206 -9.21 3.01 -9.50
C VAL A 206 -10.70 2.85 -9.25
N THR A 207 -11.10 1.63 -8.85
CA THR A 207 -12.51 1.30 -8.60
C THR A 207 -12.69 0.89 -7.15
N VAL A 208 -13.66 1.50 -6.48
CA VAL A 208 -14.13 1.09 -5.16
C VAL A 208 -15.49 0.43 -5.32
N SER A 209 -15.59 -0.84 -4.91
CA SER A 209 -16.86 -1.56 -4.85
C SER A 209 -17.39 -1.56 -3.43
N THR A 210 -18.68 -1.41 -3.26
CA THR A 210 -19.34 -1.42 -1.96
C THR A 210 -20.64 -2.21 -2.00
N SER A 211 -21.03 -2.81 -0.89
CA SER A 211 -22.33 -3.42 -0.69
C SER A 211 -23.45 -2.39 -0.39
N GLY A 212 -23.14 -1.08 -0.44
CA GLY A 212 -24.13 -0.02 -0.37
C GLY A 212 -24.32 0.59 1.03
N LEU A 213 -23.23 0.90 1.73
CA LEU A 213 -23.28 1.70 2.97
C LEU A 213 -23.51 3.18 2.64
N VAL A 214 -24.77 3.54 2.32
CA VAL A 214 -25.18 4.85 1.80
C VAL A 214 -24.64 6.00 2.66
N ASN A 215 -24.73 5.89 4.00
CA ASN A 215 -24.27 6.93 4.94
C ASN A 215 -22.74 7.20 4.89
N GLN A 216 -21.98 6.43 4.13
CA GLN A 216 -20.52 6.56 3.98
C GLN A 216 -20.13 7.02 2.57
N ILE A 217 -21.10 7.25 1.68
CA ILE A 217 -20.86 7.64 0.28
C ILE A 217 -20.81 9.16 0.14
N ASP A 218 -21.51 9.90 1.00
CA ASP A 218 -21.56 11.37 1.07
C ASP A 218 -20.38 11.90 1.92
#